data_2ac4aa65ddcfae41cb119b03f99c31b7
#
_entry.id   2ac4aa65ddcfae41cb119b03f99c31b7
#
_cell.length_a   1.000
_cell.length_b   1.000
_cell.length_c   1.000
_cell.angle_alpha   90.00
_cell.angle_beta   90.00
_cell.angle_gamma   90.00
#
_symmetry.space_group_name_H-M   'P 1'
#
loop_
_entity.id
_entity.type
_entity.pdbx_description
1 polymer ?
#
loop_
_entity_poly.entity_id
_entity_poly.type
_entity_poly.pdbx_seq_one_letter_code
_entity_poly.pdbx_strand_id
1 'polypeptide(L)'
;ALWREVVWPLQGRAAIHGMMTYLAYQLFVPIIFRTDGPVAAGRLGMTWSILTTLQSAAAIWMHTRASDFGVLIRQRQFAQLDSDYGRVARSSLALLAIALSLVVGGTLALTLLAQGLGEPAEGIRDFTWLVARLRDRLLDPANTLLFSLGVLAMHLPQCQTIYLRSHLRDPLLRPAFVLNLLMFVLAIVSAILAGPTGLAIAYAVVSVAGYLPIWYYLWSHYRTEWHQQAAHINSPPIP
;
A
#
# COMPACT_ATOMS: atom_id res chain seq x y z
N ALA A 1 21.43 -21.10 -19.20
CA ALA A 1 22.12 -20.93 -17.91
C ALA A 1 21.54 -19.70 -17.16
N LEU A 2 21.70 -18.48 -17.65
CA LEU A 2 21.27 -17.21 -16.98
C LEU A 2 19.80 -17.20 -16.51
N TRP A 3 18.88 -17.75 -17.30
CA TRP A 3 17.46 -17.78 -16.94
C TRP A 3 17.19 -18.61 -15.68
N ARG A 4 17.75 -19.82 -15.60
CA ARG A 4 17.53 -20.74 -14.47
C ARG A 4 18.30 -20.32 -13.21
N GLU A 5 19.44 -19.71 -13.34
CA GLU A 5 20.35 -19.43 -12.22
C GLU A 5 20.09 -18.06 -11.58
N VAL A 6 19.65 -17.08 -12.37
CA VAL A 6 19.47 -15.69 -11.90
C VAL A 6 18.00 -15.26 -11.98
N VAL A 7 17.38 -15.38 -13.16
CA VAL A 7 16.05 -14.81 -13.39
C VAL A 7 14.97 -15.59 -12.66
N TRP A 8 14.97 -16.92 -12.78
CA TRP A 8 13.92 -17.75 -12.17
C TRP A 8 13.86 -17.67 -10.64
N PRO A 9 14.95 -17.73 -9.87
CA PRO A 9 14.90 -17.58 -8.41
C PRO A 9 14.40 -16.20 -7.98
N LEU A 10 14.77 -15.14 -8.69
CA LEU A 10 14.32 -13.78 -8.40
C LEU A 10 12.83 -13.61 -8.71
N GLN A 11 12.39 -14.04 -9.88
CA GLN A 11 10.99 -13.99 -10.31
C GLN A 11 10.10 -14.86 -9.44
N GLY A 12 10.54 -16.06 -9.07
CA GLY A 12 9.82 -16.96 -8.18
C GLY A 12 9.57 -16.35 -6.80
N ARG A 13 10.60 -15.73 -6.21
CA ARG A 13 10.44 -15.01 -4.92
C ARG A 13 9.48 -13.83 -5.03
N ALA A 14 9.62 -13.03 -6.08
CA ALA A 14 8.73 -11.90 -6.33
C ALA A 14 7.27 -12.35 -6.56
N ALA A 15 7.05 -13.44 -7.28
CA ALA A 15 5.73 -14.01 -7.52
C ALA A 15 5.08 -14.53 -6.22
N ILE A 16 5.83 -15.28 -5.39
CA ILE A 16 5.33 -15.76 -4.09
C ILE A 16 4.98 -14.58 -3.20
N HIS A 17 5.84 -13.57 -3.10
CA HIS A 17 5.56 -12.35 -2.32
C HIS A 17 4.30 -11.65 -2.82
N GLY A 18 4.19 -11.44 -4.14
CA GLY A 18 3.02 -10.81 -4.75
C GLY A 18 1.73 -11.59 -4.52
N MET A 19 1.76 -12.91 -4.67
CA MET A 19 0.61 -13.77 -4.45
C MET A 19 0.13 -13.74 -2.99
N MET A 20 1.06 -13.78 -2.03
CA MET A 20 0.73 -13.71 -0.61
C MET A 20 0.14 -12.36 -0.23
N THR A 21 0.72 -11.28 -0.72
CA THR A 21 0.19 -9.93 -0.53
C THR A 21 -1.21 -9.81 -1.14
N TYR A 22 -1.38 -10.29 -2.38
CA TYR A 22 -2.67 -10.30 -3.04
C TYR A 22 -3.73 -11.04 -2.22
N LEU A 23 -3.45 -12.27 -1.79
CA LEU A 23 -4.38 -13.08 -1.00
C LEU A 23 -4.75 -12.39 0.33
N ALA A 24 -3.77 -11.83 1.04
CA ALA A 24 -4.00 -11.18 2.33
C ALA A 24 -5.01 -10.01 2.22
N TYR A 25 -4.93 -9.20 1.16
CA TYR A 25 -5.76 -8.01 1.01
C TYR A 25 -7.04 -8.21 0.19
N GLN A 26 -7.05 -9.13 -0.77
CA GLN A 26 -8.25 -9.45 -1.55
C GLN A 26 -9.32 -10.19 -0.74
N LEU A 27 -8.94 -10.78 0.37
CA LEU A 27 -9.88 -11.47 1.25
C LEU A 27 -10.69 -10.53 2.17
N PHE A 28 -10.36 -9.25 2.24
CA PHE A 28 -11.10 -8.27 3.05
C PHE A 28 -12.60 -8.23 2.71
N VAL A 29 -12.91 -8.13 1.43
CA VAL A 29 -14.31 -8.07 0.98
C VAL A 29 -15.05 -9.40 1.24
N PRO A 30 -14.51 -10.58 0.89
CA PRO A 30 -15.12 -11.87 1.25
C PRO A 30 -15.31 -12.07 2.76
N ILE A 31 -14.37 -11.64 3.58
CA ILE A 31 -14.49 -11.75 5.05
C ILE A 31 -15.69 -10.92 5.53
N ILE A 32 -15.77 -9.63 5.16
CA ILE A 32 -16.88 -8.77 5.54
C ILE A 32 -18.21 -9.24 4.93
N PHE A 33 -18.19 -9.81 3.72
CA PHE A 33 -19.40 -10.42 3.15
C PHE A 33 -19.94 -11.54 4.04
N ARG A 34 -19.06 -12.32 4.62
CA ARG A 34 -19.42 -13.45 5.48
C ARG A 34 -19.86 -13.03 6.88
N THR A 35 -19.27 -11.97 7.44
CA THR A 35 -19.55 -11.50 8.81
C THR A 35 -20.70 -10.50 8.89
N ASP A 36 -20.74 -9.51 7.97
CA ASP A 36 -21.62 -8.34 8.03
C ASP A 36 -22.57 -8.24 6.82
N GLY A 37 -22.46 -9.16 5.88
CA GLY A 37 -23.37 -9.28 4.75
C GLY A 37 -23.00 -8.44 3.51
N PRO A 38 -23.85 -8.53 2.45
CA PRO A 38 -23.51 -7.98 1.13
C PRO A 38 -23.41 -6.45 1.08
N VAL A 39 -24.21 -5.75 1.88
CA VAL A 39 -24.21 -4.27 1.88
C VAL A 39 -22.90 -3.73 2.44
N ALA A 40 -22.46 -4.24 3.60
CA ALA A 40 -21.19 -3.85 4.21
C ALA A 40 -20.00 -4.21 3.31
N ALA A 41 -20.00 -5.39 2.72
CA ALA A 41 -18.98 -5.83 1.77
C ALA A 41 -18.94 -4.96 0.51
N GLY A 42 -20.10 -4.52 0.01
CA GLY A 42 -20.19 -3.61 -1.14
C GLY A 42 -19.60 -2.23 -0.84
N ARG A 43 -19.89 -1.67 0.33
CA ARG A 43 -19.31 -0.38 0.81
C ARG A 43 -17.79 -0.49 0.95
N LEU A 44 -17.32 -1.54 1.59
CA LEU A 44 -15.88 -1.81 1.73
C LEU A 44 -15.22 -1.98 0.36
N GLY A 45 -15.79 -2.81 -0.50
CA GLY A 45 -15.24 -3.10 -1.83
C GLY A 45 -15.09 -1.86 -2.69
N MET A 46 -16.10 -0.98 -2.70
CA MET A 46 -16.03 0.28 -3.45
C MET A 46 -14.98 1.23 -2.87
N THR A 47 -14.98 1.45 -1.56
CA THR A 47 -14.00 2.31 -0.90
C THR A 47 -12.59 1.76 -1.09
N TRP A 48 -12.36 0.47 -0.84
CA TRP A 48 -11.09 -0.20 -1.02
C TRP A 48 -10.55 -0.09 -2.44
N SER A 49 -11.41 -0.28 -3.45
CA SER A 49 -11.05 -0.14 -4.86
C SER A 49 -10.57 1.28 -5.19
N ILE A 50 -11.24 2.31 -4.68
CA ILE A 50 -10.83 3.71 -4.87
C ILE A 50 -9.45 3.94 -4.24
N LEU A 51 -9.26 3.56 -2.98
CA LEU A 51 -8.01 3.79 -2.25
C LEU A 51 -6.83 3.08 -2.91
N THR A 52 -6.99 1.80 -3.30
CA THR A 52 -5.92 1.02 -3.94
C THR A 52 -5.63 1.48 -5.37
N THR A 53 -6.62 1.98 -6.09
CA THR A 53 -6.42 2.60 -7.41
C THR A 53 -5.58 3.87 -7.29
N LEU A 54 -5.87 4.74 -6.32
CA LEU A 54 -5.07 5.93 -6.06
C LEU A 54 -3.64 5.59 -5.64
N GLN A 55 -3.46 4.57 -4.79
CA GLN A 55 -2.14 4.08 -4.42
C GLN A 55 -1.36 3.57 -5.63
N SER A 56 -2.00 2.79 -6.49
CA SER A 56 -1.39 2.26 -7.71
C SER A 56 -1.00 3.39 -8.68
N ALA A 57 -1.88 4.38 -8.86
CA ALA A 57 -1.59 5.55 -9.67
C ALA A 57 -0.39 6.35 -9.14
N ALA A 58 -0.31 6.56 -7.83
CA ALA A 58 0.84 7.21 -7.20
C ALA A 58 2.14 6.40 -7.37
N ALA A 59 2.07 5.07 -7.33
CA ALA A 59 3.22 4.19 -7.49
C ALA A 59 3.79 4.16 -8.92
N ILE A 60 3.05 4.60 -9.94
CA ILE A 60 3.52 4.63 -11.34
C ILE A 60 4.83 5.41 -11.45
N TRP A 61 4.94 6.55 -10.76
CA TRP A 61 6.18 7.34 -10.74
C TRP A 61 7.41 6.55 -10.29
N MET A 62 7.23 5.70 -9.29
CA MET A 62 8.30 4.86 -8.77
C MET A 62 8.64 3.73 -9.74
N HIS A 63 7.62 3.09 -10.33
CA HIS A 63 7.80 2.02 -11.29
C HIS A 63 8.50 2.48 -12.57
N THR A 64 8.19 3.67 -13.07
CA THR A 64 8.83 4.23 -14.28
C THR A 64 10.31 4.55 -14.07
N ARG A 65 10.74 4.80 -12.82
CA ARG A 65 12.15 5.08 -12.49
C ARG A 65 12.96 3.85 -12.09
N ALA A 66 12.33 2.69 -11.96
CA ALA A 66 13.02 1.46 -11.54
C ALA A 66 14.16 1.05 -12.48
N SER A 67 14.00 1.28 -13.79
CA SER A 67 15.07 1.05 -14.79
C SER A 67 16.25 2.00 -14.61
N ASP A 68 15.98 3.27 -14.35
CA ASP A 68 17.01 4.29 -14.13
C ASP A 68 17.81 3.97 -12.86
N PHE A 69 17.14 3.51 -11.80
CA PHE A 69 17.81 3.02 -10.58
C PHE A 69 18.77 1.87 -10.88
N GLY A 70 18.38 0.90 -11.71
CA GLY A 70 19.25 -0.20 -12.15
C GLY A 70 20.50 0.29 -12.91
N VAL A 71 20.37 1.34 -13.72
CA VAL A 71 21.51 1.97 -14.42
C VAL A 71 22.46 2.66 -13.43
N LEU A 72 21.91 3.47 -12.50
CA LEU A 72 22.70 4.18 -11.47
C LEU A 72 23.45 3.21 -10.55
N ILE A 73 22.82 2.10 -10.16
CA ILE A 73 23.45 1.03 -9.38
C ILE A 73 24.64 0.43 -10.15
N ARG A 74 24.46 0.14 -11.43
CA ARG A 74 25.53 -0.43 -12.28
C ARG A 74 26.68 0.56 -12.48
N GLN A 75 26.39 1.85 -12.55
CA GLN A 75 27.37 2.93 -12.62
C GLN A 75 27.95 3.31 -11.25
N ARG A 76 27.48 2.71 -10.16
CA ARG A 76 27.87 3.00 -8.76
C ARG A 76 27.62 4.44 -8.33
N GLN A 77 26.65 5.11 -8.94
CA GLN A 77 26.26 6.49 -8.63
C GLN A 77 25.23 6.51 -7.48
N PHE A 78 25.62 5.98 -6.32
CA PHE A 78 24.69 5.78 -5.18
C PHE A 78 24.16 7.08 -4.61
N ALA A 79 24.96 8.16 -4.59
CA ALA A 79 24.50 9.47 -4.11
C ALA A 79 23.37 10.03 -5.00
N GLN A 80 23.48 9.86 -6.32
CA GLN A 80 22.43 10.26 -7.26
C GLN A 80 21.20 9.35 -7.13
N LEU A 81 21.42 8.03 -7.03
CA LEU A 81 20.36 7.05 -6.78
C LEU A 81 19.50 7.43 -5.57
N ASP A 82 20.14 7.74 -4.44
CA ASP A 82 19.44 8.11 -3.20
C ASP A 82 18.70 9.43 -3.31
N SER A 83 19.30 10.42 -4.00
CA SER A 83 18.67 11.71 -4.27
C SER A 83 17.43 11.56 -5.13
N ASP A 84 17.53 10.80 -6.23
CA ASP A 84 16.44 10.59 -7.17
C ASP A 84 15.32 9.74 -6.54
N TYR A 85 15.67 8.66 -5.82
CA TYR A 85 14.73 7.89 -5.04
C TYR A 85 13.97 8.77 -4.03
N GLY A 86 14.69 9.56 -3.22
CA GLY A 86 14.08 10.42 -2.21
C GLY A 86 13.15 11.47 -2.80
N ARG A 87 13.49 12.03 -3.97
CA ARG A 87 12.65 13.01 -4.69
C ARG A 87 11.36 12.34 -5.19
N VAL A 88 11.48 11.21 -5.88
CA VAL A 88 10.35 10.49 -6.46
C VAL A 88 9.44 9.93 -5.37
N ALA A 89 10.00 9.32 -4.30
CA ALA A 89 9.22 8.79 -3.20
C ALA A 89 8.42 9.88 -2.48
N ARG A 90 9.03 11.05 -2.21
CA ARG A 90 8.33 12.19 -1.59
C ARG A 90 7.21 12.74 -2.47
N SER A 91 7.45 12.89 -3.78
CA SER A 91 6.43 13.38 -4.72
C SER A 91 5.25 12.41 -4.81
N SER A 92 5.54 11.11 -4.91
CA SER A 92 4.54 10.06 -4.96
C SER A 92 3.72 9.99 -3.67
N LEU A 93 4.39 10.08 -2.51
CA LEU A 93 3.72 10.10 -1.20
C LEU A 93 2.85 11.34 -1.01
N ALA A 94 3.33 12.53 -1.42
CA ALA A 94 2.57 13.76 -1.35
C ALA A 94 1.32 13.72 -2.25
N LEU A 95 1.46 13.23 -3.48
CA LEU A 95 0.33 13.05 -4.38
C LEU A 95 -0.73 12.10 -3.80
N LEU A 96 -0.28 10.97 -3.26
CA LEU A 96 -1.17 10.01 -2.63
C LEU A 96 -1.86 10.61 -1.38
N ALA A 97 -1.12 11.33 -0.53
CA ALA A 97 -1.68 11.97 0.65
C ALA A 97 -2.77 12.98 0.29
N ILE A 98 -2.55 13.81 -0.74
CA ILE A 98 -3.56 14.75 -1.25
C ILE A 98 -4.78 13.98 -1.76
N ALA A 99 -4.59 12.96 -2.60
CA ALA A 99 -5.68 12.18 -3.17
C ALA A 99 -6.52 11.48 -2.09
N LEU A 100 -5.87 10.86 -1.09
CA LEU A 100 -6.56 10.22 0.03
C LEU A 100 -7.30 11.24 0.91
N SER A 101 -6.72 12.43 1.14
CA SER A 101 -7.40 13.51 1.88
C SER A 101 -8.66 13.98 1.16
N LEU A 102 -8.64 14.04 -0.18
CA LEU A 102 -9.83 14.36 -0.97
C LEU A 102 -10.91 13.27 -0.85
N VAL A 103 -10.54 11.99 -0.80
CA VAL A 103 -11.51 10.90 -0.59
C VAL A 103 -12.12 10.99 0.80
N VAL A 104 -11.31 11.15 1.85
CA VAL A 104 -11.81 11.28 3.23
C VAL A 104 -12.68 12.54 3.38
N GLY A 105 -12.23 13.67 2.85
CA GLY A 105 -13.00 14.91 2.82
C GLY A 105 -14.30 14.77 2.05
N GLY A 106 -14.28 14.06 0.92
CA GLY A 106 -15.46 13.76 0.11
C GLY A 106 -16.49 12.89 0.85
N THR A 107 -16.05 11.83 1.54
CA THR A 107 -16.96 10.99 2.35
C THR A 107 -17.53 11.75 3.53
N LEU A 108 -16.75 12.61 4.18
CA LEU A 108 -17.23 13.50 5.25
C LEU A 108 -18.25 14.50 4.70
N ALA A 109 -17.96 15.17 3.60
CA ALA A 109 -18.87 16.13 2.97
C ALA A 109 -20.21 15.46 2.57
N LEU A 110 -20.17 14.27 1.96
CA LEU A 110 -21.39 13.51 1.63
C LEU A 110 -22.20 13.17 2.88
N THR A 111 -21.54 12.83 3.97
CA THR A 111 -22.22 12.50 5.24
C THR A 111 -22.89 13.73 5.84
N LEU A 112 -22.19 14.87 5.88
CA LEU A 112 -22.73 16.13 6.41
C LEU A 112 -23.87 16.67 5.53
N LEU A 113 -23.72 16.60 4.21
CA LEU A 113 -24.78 17.01 3.28
C LEU A 113 -26.03 16.15 3.42
N ALA A 114 -25.85 14.82 3.55
CA ALA A 114 -27.00 13.92 3.76
C ALA A 114 -27.74 14.21 5.07
N GLN A 115 -27.02 14.58 6.13
CA GLN A 115 -27.62 14.99 7.40
C GLN A 115 -28.37 16.33 7.30
N GLY A 116 -27.82 17.28 6.54
CA GLY A 116 -28.41 18.62 6.37
C GLY A 116 -29.63 18.67 5.43
N LEU A 117 -29.63 17.79 4.40
CA LEU A 117 -30.69 17.75 3.39
C LEU A 117 -31.92 16.92 3.82
N GLY A 118 -31.78 16.06 4.83
CA GLY A 118 -32.82 15.12 5.24
C GLY A 118 -32.97 13.92 4.27
N GLU A 119 -34.05 13.16 4.50
CA GLU A 119 -34.32 12.00 3.64
C GLU A 119 -34.90 12.41 2.27
N PRO A 120 -34.44 11.73 1.17
CA PRO A 120 -34.98 12.00 -0.14
C PRO A 120 -36.48 11.65 -0.22
N ALA A 121 -37.25 12.45 -0.92
CA ALA A 121 -38.67 12.18 -1.12
C ALA A 121 -38.85 10.93 -2.01
N GLU A 122 -39.86 10.11 -1.68
CA GLU A 122 -40.12 8.88 -2.46
C GLU A 122 -40.47 9.22 -3.92
N GLY A 123 -39.80 8.51 -4.83
CA GLY A 123 -40.04 8.63 -6.26
C GLY A 123 -39.34 9.79 -6.97
N ILE A 124 -38.71 10.72 -6.24
CA ILE A 124 -38.01 11.87 -6.83
C ILE A 124 -36.51 11.61 -6.84
N ARG A 125 -35.90 11.64 -8.04
CA ARG A 125 -34.45 11.53 -8.25
C ARG A 125 -33.82 12.93 -8.34
N ASP A 126 -33.80 13.62 -7.23
CA ASP A 126 -33.19 14.93 -7.06
C ASP A 126 -31.75 14.85 -6.54
N PHE A 127 -31.19 16.01 -6.20
CA PHE A 127 -29.86 16.11 -5.63
C PHE A 127 -29.75 15.36 -4.28
N THR A 128 -30.81 15.37 -3.46
CA THR A 128 -30.85 14.71 -2.15
C THR A 128 -30.73 13.19 -2.32
N TRP A 129 -31.45 12.61 -3.29
CA TRP A 129 -31.36 11.20 -3.64
C TRP A 129 -29.94 10.83 -4.11
N LEU A 130 -29.29 11.68 -4.93
CA LEU A 130 -27.94 11.42 -5.40
C LEU A 130 -26.93 11.38 -4.26
N VAL A 131 -26.98 12.36 -3.34
CA VAL A 131 -26.10 12.45 -2.16
C VAL A 131 -26.29 11.23 -1.26
N ALA A 132 -27.52 10.86 -0.93
CA ALA A 132 -27.83 9.67 -0.14
C ALA A 132 -27.30 8.40 -0.82
N ARG A 133 -27.52 8.26 -2.11
CA ARG A 133 -27.06 7.10 -2.89
C ARG A 133 -25.54 6.93 -2.93
N LEU A 134 -24.81 8.05 -3.08
CA LEU A 134 -23.35 8.04 -3.06
C LEU A 134 -22.80 7.72 -1.67
N ARG A 135 -23.37 8.36 -0.63
CA ARG A 135 -23.02 8.08 0.77
C ARG A 135 -23.20 6.60 1.11
N ASP A 136 -24.31 6.00 0.70
CA ASP A 136 -24.65 4.62 1.02
C ASP A 136 -23.77 3.58 0.30
N ARG A 137 -23.01 3.98 -0.71
CA ARG A 137 -22.08 3.12 -1.42
C ARG A 137 -20.66 3.12 -0.85
N LEU A 138 -20.34 4.06 0.02
CA LEU A 138 -19.01 4.21 0.61
C LEU A 138 -19.04 3.81 2.09
N LEU A 139 -17.86 3.49 2.62
CA LEU A 139 -17.67 3.40 4.06
C LEU A 139 -17.87 4.78 4.72
N ASP A 140 -18.20 4.77 5.98
CA ASP A 140 -18.25 5.99 6.78
C ASP A 140 -16.88 6.69 6.83
N PRO A 141 -16.84 8.00 7.13
CA PRO A 141 -15.62 8.79 7.08
C PRO A 141 -14.53 8.29 8.04
N ALA A 142 -14.87 7.73 9.20
CA ALA A 142 -13.91 7.24 10.17
C ALA A 142 -13.20 5.98 9.65
N ASN A 143 -13.94 5.01 9.13
CA ASN A 143 -13.39 3.81 8.52
C ASN A 143 -12.61 4.16 7.24
N THR A 144 -13.09 5.09 6.42
CA THR A 144 -12.37 5.59 5.24
C THR A 144 -11.04 6.22 5.64
N LEU A 145 -10.99 7.00 6.71
CA LEU A 145 -9.75 7.58 7.24
C LEU A 145 -8.77 6.51 7.70
N LEU A 146 -9.23 5.51 8.46
CA LEU A 146 -8.39 4.42 8.94
C LEU A 146 -7.77 3.62 7.79
N PHE A 147 -8.58 3.24 6.79
CA PHE A 147 -8.05 2.57 5.59
C PHE A 147 -7.09 3.46 4.81
N SER A 148 -7.37 4.76 4.69
CA SER A 148 -6.49 5.73 4.02
C SER A 148 -5.15 5.87 4.72
N LEU A 149 -5.11 5.90 6.05
CA LEU A 149 -3.88 5.91 6.84
C LEU A 149 -3.06 4.63 6.60
N GLY A 150 -3.71 3.47 6.57
CA GLY A 150 -3.05 2.21 6.26
C GLY A 150 -2.47 2.17 4.84
N VAL A 151 -3.24 2.63 3.84
CA VAL A 151 -2.80 2.73 2.44
C VAL A 151 -1.62 3.69 2.29
N LEU A 152 -1.66 4.84 2.95
CA LEU A 152 -0.56 5.80 2.96
C LEU A 152 0.70 5.21 3.60
N ALA A 153 0.55 4.52 4.74
CA ALA A 153 1.64 3.84 5.42
C ALA A 153 2.27 2.73 4.55
N MET A 154 1.46 1.96 3.82
CA MET A 154 1.93 0.89 2.93
C MET A 154 2.62 1.39 1.67
N HIS A 155 2.38 2.63 1.27
CA HIS A 155 2.99 3.19 0.07
C HIS A 155 4.51 3.34 0.19
N LEU A 156 5.03 3.74 1.35
CA LEU A 156 6.48 3.87 1.57
C LEU A 156 7.20 2.50 1.50
N PRO A 157 6.76 1.43 2.19
CA PRO A 157 7.24 0.06 1.97
C PRO A 157 7.24 -0.38 0.51
N GLN A 158 6.21 -0.03 -0.26
CA GLN A 158 6.16 -0.32 -1.70
C GLN A 158 7.30 0.37 -2.46
N CYS A 159 7.53 1.66 -2.22
CA CYS A 159 8.64 2.40 -2.81
C CYS A 159 10.01 1.81 -2.43
N GLN A 160 10.20 1.45 -1.16
CA GLN A 160 11.41 0.80 -0.66
C GLN A 160 11.65 -0.58 -1.29
N THR A 161 10.59 -1.33 -1.51
CA THR A 161 10.65 -2.63 -2.21
C THR A 161 11.15 -2.47 -3.65
N ILE A 162 10.66 -1.46 -4.38
CA ILE A 162 11.12 -1.17 -5.75
C ILE A 162 12.61 -0.81 -5.75
N TYR A 163 13.06 0.02 -4.81
CA TYR A 163 14.46 0.39 -4.65
C TYR A 163 15.35 -0.85 -4.41
N LEU A 164 14.99 -1.70 -3.46
CA LEU A 164 15.78 -2.90 -3.14
C LEU A 164 15.82 -3.89 -4.31
N ARG A 165 14.69 -4.10 -4.97
CA ARG A 165 14.62 -5.00 -6.15
C ARG A 165 15.43 -4.49 -7.34
N SER A 166 15.66 -3.19 -7.45
CA SER A 166 16.54 -2.63 -8.49
C SER A 166 18.00 -3.09 -8.34
N HIS A 167 18.41 -3.55 -7.13
CA HIS A 167 19.70 -4.19 -6.88
C HIS A 167 19.72 -5.70 -7.27
N LEU A 168 18.67 -6.22 -7.91
CA LEU A 168 18.48 -7.64 -8.22
C LEU A 168 18.52 -8.56 -6.99
N ARG A 169 18.18 -8.05 -5.83
CA ARG A 169 18.10 -8.77 -4.55
C ARG A 169 16.74 -8.54 -3.91
N ASP A 170 16.17 -9.57 -3.30
CA ASP A 170 14.88 -9.46 -2.59
C ASP A 170 15.01 -10.09 -1.19
N PRO A 171 15.44 -9.30 -0.19
CA PRO A 171 15.54 -9.77 1.19
C PRO A 171 14.19 -9.77 1.92
N LEU A 172 13.13 -9.23 1.29
CA LEU A 172 11.86 -8.91 1.94
C LEU A 172 10.89 -10.08 2.05
N LEU A 173 11.18 -11.22 1.39
CA LEU A 173 10.24 -12.34 1.30
C LEU A 173 9.81 -12.88 2.67
N ARG A 174 10.77 -13.11 3.58
CA ARG A 174 10.48 -13.65 4.92
C ARG A 174 9.66 -12.69 5.79
N PRO A 175 10.07 -11.42 5.98
CA PRO A 175 9.27 -10.48 6.77
C PRO A 175 7.91 -10.20 6.13
N ALA A 176 7.80 -10.16 4.80
CA ALA A 176 6.54 -10.03 4.11
C ALA A 176 5.59 -11.20 4.39
N PHE A 177 6.11 -12.43 4.37
CA PHE A 177 5.32 -13.62 4.70
C PHE A 177 4.71 -13.54 6.10
N VAL A 178 5.53 -13.21 7.10
CA VAL A 178 5.09 -13.11 8.49
C VAL A 178 4.03 -12.02 8.66
N LEU A 179 4.26 -10.83 8.08
CA LEU A 179 3.32 -9.72 8.20
C LEU A 179 2.02 -9.94 7.41
N ASN A 180 2.09 -10.57 6.24
CA ASN A 180 0.89 -10.93 5.48
C ASN A 180 0.05 -11.99 6.20
N LEU A 181 0.71 -12.98 6.83
CA LEU A 181 0.01 -13.99 7.63
C LEU A 181 -0.62 -13.35 8.88
N LEU A 182 0.10 -12.48 9.57
CA LEU A 182 -0.41 -11.71 10.70
C LEU A 182 -1.62 -10.87 10.28
N MET A 183 -1.50 -10.14 9.15
CA MET A 183 -2.60 -9.34 8.62
C MET A 183 -3.82 -10.19 8.29
N PHE A 184 -3.62 -11.35 7.68
CA PHE A 184 -4.71 -12.27 7.36
C PHE A 184 -5.46 -12.74 8.62
N VAL A 185 -4.72 -13.18 9.64
CA VAL A 185 -5.33 -13.64 10.91
C VAL A 185 -6.05 -12.47 11.60
N LEU A 186 -5.41 -11.31 11.71
CA LEU A 186 -6.02 -10.13 12.34
C LEU A 186 -7.22 -9.62 11.56
N ALA A 187 -7.21 -9.70 10.22
CA ALA A 187 -8.37 -9.33 9.40
C ALA A 187 -9.60 -10.18 9.74
N ILE A 188 -9.42 -11.50 9.86
CA ILE A 188 -10.52 -12.41 10.23
C ILE A 188 -11.01 -12.10 11.65
N VAL A 189 -10.11 -12.07 12.62
CA VAL A 189 -10.47 -11.87 14.04
C VAL A 189 -11.14 -10.50 14.24
N SER A 190 -10.57 -9.45 13.71
CA SER A 190 -11.10 -8.09 13.87
C SER A 190 -12.43 -7.88 13.15
N ALA A 191 -12.62 -8.50 11.98
CA ALA A 191 -13.90 -8.48 11.28
C ALA A 191 -15.01 -9.21 12.06
N ILE A 192 -14.71 -10.36 12.68
CA ILE A 192 -15.66 -11.08 13.53
C ILE A 192 -16.04 -10.25 14.77
N LEU A 193 -15.09 -9.54 15.36
CA LEU A 193 -15.29 -8.79 16.61
C LEU A 193 -15.99 -7.44 16.40
N ALA A 194 -15.67 -6.72 15.33
CA ALA A 194 -16.09 -5.34 15.12
C ALA A 194 -16.34 -4.98 13.63
N GLY A 195 -16.61 -5.96 12.79
CA GLY A 195 -16.96 -5.77 11.38
C GLY A 195 -15.96 -4.94 10.58
N PRO A 196 -16.43 -4.06 9.67
CA PRO A 196 -15.58 -3.19 8.86
C PRO A 196 -14.66 -2.28 9.68
N THR A 197 -15.12 -1.82 10.85
CA THR A 197 -14.33 -0.95 11.74
C THR A 197 -13.15 -1.72 12.35
N GLY A 198 -13.39 -2.94 12.83
CA GLY A 198 -12.32 -3.79 13.34
C GLY A 198 -11.25 -4.06 12.27
N LEU A 199 -11.69 -4.38 11.06
CA LEU A 199 -10.80 -4.60 9.92
C LEU A 199 -9.99 -3.34 9.57
N ALA A 200 -10.61 -2.16 9.56
CA ALA A 200 -9.95 -0.88 9.30
C ALA A 200 -8.86 -0.57 10.33
N ILE A 201 -9.17 -0.79 11.63
CA ILE A 201 -8.19 -0.62 12.71
C ILE A 201 -7.05 -1.61 12.57
N ALA A 202 -7.33 -2.91 12.34
CA ALA A 202 -6.30 -3.92 12.16
C ALA A 202 -5.37 -3.59 10.99
N TYR A 203 -5.94 -3.19 9.86
CA TYR A 203 -5.17 -2.77 8.68
C TYR A 203 -4.29 -1.56 8.97
N ALA A 204 -4.83 -0.50 9.58
CA ALA A 204 -4.06 0.70 9.93
C ALA A 204 -2.93 0.38 10.91
N VAL A 205 -3.21 -0.40 11.96
CA VAL A 205 -2.20 -0.77 12.98
C VAL A 205 -1.09 -1.62 12.37
N VAL A 206 -1.41 -2.67 11.62
CA VAL A 206 -0.39 -3.53 11.00
C VAL A 206 0.44 -2.76 9.97
N SER A 207 -0.19 -1.86 9.22
CA SER A 207 0.52 -1.03 8.23
C SER A 207 1.47 -0.04 8.90
N VAL A 208 1.01 0.69 9.91
CA VAL A 208 1.78 1.74 10.57
C VAL A 208 2.80 1.18 11.57
N ALA A 209 2.41 0.23 12.42
CA ALA A 209 3.26 -0.30 13.48
C ALA A 209 4.06 -1.56 13.05
N GLY A 210 3.63 -2.26 12.02
CA GLY A 210 4.30 -3.45 11.50
C GLY A 210 5.13 -3.16 10.25
N TYR A 211 4.45 -2.93 9.12
CA TYR A 211 5.14 -2.78 7.84
C TYR A 211 6.09 -1.59 7.78
N LEU A 212 5.65 -0.40 8.19
CA LEU A 212 6.41 0.83 8.02
C LEU A 212 7.77 0.78 8.76
N PRO A 213 7.86 0.45 10.06
CA PRO A 213 9.15 0.41 10.78
C PRO A 213 10.03 -0.75 10.31
N ILE A 214 9.47 -1.94 10.06
CA ILE A 214 10.25 -3.11 9.63
C ILE A 214 10.86 -2.86 8.25
N TRP A 215 10.07 -2.33 7.29
CA TRP A 215 10.56 -2.01 5.94
C TRP A 215 11.59 -0.88 5.96
N TYR A 216 11.38 0.16 6.77
CA TYR A 216 12.35 1.24 6.92
C TYR A 216 13.68 0.73 7.47
N TYR A 217 13.65 -0.12 8.50
CA TYR A 217 14.83 -0.76 9.05
C TYR A 217 15.56 -1.61 8.01
N LEU A 218 14.86 -2.51 7.34
CA LEU A 218 15.46 -3.39 6.32
C LEU A 218 16.03 -2.59 5.15
N TRP A 219 15.29 -1.61 4.66
CA TRP A 219 15.75 -0.75 3.58
C TRP A 219 17.02 0.03 3.98
N SER A 220 17.06 0.64 5.15
CA SER A 220 18.22 1.39 5.61
C SER A 220 19.43 0.49 5.82
N HIS A 221 19.25 -0.70 6.39
CA HIS A 221 20.28 -1.68 6.61
C HIS A 221 20.91 -2.17 5.30
N TYR A 222 20.09 -2.73 4.39
CA TYR A 222 20.58 -3.26 3.12
C TYR A 222 21.14 -2.18 2.19
N ARG A 223 20.56 -0.99 2.19
CA ARG A 223 21.09 0.16 1.45
C ARG A 223 22.52 0.47 1.90
N THR A 224 22.75 0.60 3.20
CA THR A 224 24.07 0.92 3.74
C THR A 224 25.08 -0.20 3.46
N GLU A 225 24.69 -1.45 3.71
CA GLU A 225 25.53 -2.62 3.47
C GLU A 225 25.98 -2.73 2.00
N TRP A 226 25.03 -2.63 1.08
CA TRP A 226 25.34 -2.81 -0.36
C TRP A 226 26.15 -1.65 -0.94
N HIS A 227 25.97 -0.43 -0.45
CA HIS A 227 26.78 0.70 -0.86
C HIS A 227 28.22 0.57 -0.34
N GLN A 228 28.41 0.10 0.88
CA GLN A 228 29.75 -0.16 1.45
C GLN A 228 30.46 -1.29 0.73
N GLN A 229 29.80 -2.42 0.46
CA GLN A 229 30.37 -3.53 -0.31
C GLN A 229 30.88 -3.07 -1.68
N ALA A 230 30.10 -2.24 -2.35
CA ALA A 230 30.52 -1.71 -3.65
C ALA A 230 31.71 -0.74 -3.57
N ALA A 231 31.88 -0.01 -2.47
CA ALA A 231 33.02 0.87 -2.24
C ALA A 231 34.30 0.06 -1.97
N HIS A 232 34.23 -1.02 -1.18
CA HIS A 232 35.39 -1.88 -0.86
C HIS A 232 35.98 -2.60 -2.07
N ILE A 233 35.17 -2.97 -3.06
CA ILE A 233 35.65 -3.63 -4.31
C ILE A 233 36.55 -2.68 -5.12
N ASN A 234 36.50 -1.37 -4.91
CA ASN A 234 37.30 -0.35 -5.61
C ASN A 234 38.51 0.12 -4.81
N SER A 235 38.69 -0.31 -3.57
CA SER A 235 39.89 0.03 -2.80
C SER A 235 41.08 -0.71 -3.44
N PRO A 236 42.18 -0.01 -3.85
CA PRO A 236 43.39 -0.70 -4.32
C PRO A 236 43.85 -1.60 -3.16
N PRO A 237 44.44 -2.78 -3.48
CA PRO A 237 44.99 -3.63 -2.44
C PRO A 237 46.00 -2.80 -1.62
N ILE A 238 45.85 -2.83 -0.31
CA ILE A 238 46.77 -2.17 0.62
C ILE A 238 48.16 -2.77 0.35
N PRO A 239 49.20 -1.92 0.10
CA PRO A 239 50.55 -2.39 -0.25
C PRO A 239 51.19 -3.23 0.85
#